data_43243ab37048872d96c9f35143b49db3
#
_entry.id   43243ab37048872d96c9f35143b49db3
#
_cell.length_a   1.000
_cell.length_b   1.000
_cell.length_c   1.000
_cell.angle_alpha   90.00
_cell.angle_beta   90.00
_cell.angle_gamma   90.00
#
_symmetry.space_group_name_H-M   'P 1'
#
loop_
_entity.id
_entity.type
_entity.pdbx_description
1 polymer ?
#
loop_
_entity_poly.entity_id
_entity_poly.type
_entity_poly.pdbx_seq_one_letter_code
_entity_poly.pdbx_strand_id
1 'polypeptide(L)'
;YAKQVARAVSYEKKSIYSNLIYQKQKWHLDSLLIYIQAVEQLLDDLKRQSSCSDAMEELVSYLCEVTKSEAFVKGKELAQNLHQSMEETKMIFSLQRNKVVWEDKSEGEFFAERMAKAFAVNKKPGQAMNVNKETELTLLEKNLAERQIKRQNWDGMLETLLQIQMDEKLVQLAEDVQYYLGFFLLVRDMKGRGYSFCMPEETDKLEVKQGYDLALALRSEKEVIANDCNLQKDERFFVITGANGGGKTTYARMIGQILYFAKMGLLVPCEKAGVPNYTTILSHFSNDESEMSGKGKLVEELTRLKPMMQEKWSGSFVILNELFTTAATWDAGIMGQKVLDYFMSHDCYGIYVTHI
;
A
#
# COMPACT_ATOMS: atom_id res chain seq x y z
N TYR A 1 -5.25 12.42 -2.26
CA TYR A 1 -3.91 12.17 -2.77
C TYR A 1 -3.73 10.72 -3.21
N ALA A 2 -3.65 9.76 -2.29
CA ALA A 2 -3.30 8.36 -2.56
C ALA A 2 -4.16 7.71 -3.66
N LYS A 3 -5.49 7.91 -3.64
CA LYS A 3 -6.39 7.41 -4.72
C LYS A 3 -6.11 8.06 -6.07
N GLN A 4 -5.77 9.34 -6.10
CA GLN A 4 -5.45 10.07 -7.33
C GLN A 4 -4.13 9.58 -7.91
N VAL A 5 -3.09 9.44 -7.07
CA VAL A 5 -1.79 8.90 -7.51
C VAL A 5 -1.91 7.45 -7.98
N ALA A 6 -2.65 6.59 -7.29
CA ALA A 6 -2.91 5.22 -7.75
C ALA A 6 -3.62 5.20 -9.12
N ARG A 7 -4.53 6.15 -9.36
CA ARG A 7 -5.17 6.32 -10.67
C ARG A 7 -4.15 6.78 -11.72
N ALA A 8 -3.29 7.74 -11.40
CA ALA A 8 -2.23 8.19 -12.30
C ALA A 8 -1.30 7.04 -12.70
N VAL A 9 -0.83 6.25 -11.74
CA VAL A 9 -0.01 5.04 -11.98
C VAL A 9 -0.74 4.02 -12.86
N SER A 10 -2.05 3.84 -12.68
CA SER A 10 -2.83 2.96 -13.54
C SER A 10 -2.85 3.43 -15.00
N TYR A 11 -2.99 4.74 -15.23
CA TYR A 11 -2.92 5.32 -16.58
C TYR A 11 -1.51 5.22 -17.17
N GLU A 12 -0.47 5.41 -16.37
CA GLU A 12 0.91 5.23 -16.79
C GLU A 12 1.19 3.79 -17.22
N LYS A 13 0.73 2.79 -16.46
CA LYS A 13 0.80 1.39 -16.85
C LYS A 13 0.09 1.13 -18.17
N LYS A 14 -1.13 1.65 -18.36
CA LYS A 14 -1.84 1.58 -19.65
C LYS A 14 -1.05 2.21 -20.79
N SER A 15 -0.37 3.33 -20.54
CA SER A 15 0.51 3.98 -21.50
C SER A 15 1.66 3.06 -21.93
N ILE A 16 2.35 2.44 -20.96
CA ILE A 16 3.50 1.54 -21.23
C ILE A 16 3.08 0.33 -22.07
N TYR A 17 1.93 -0.28 -21.80
CA TYR A 17 1.45 -1.48 -22.47
C TYR A 17 0.69 -1.21 -23.78
N SER A 18 0.46 0.05 -24.16
CA SER A 18 -0.23 0.36 -25.40
C SER A 18 0.69 0.20 -26.62
N ASN A 19 0.17 -0.50 -27.62
CA ASN A 19 0.85 -0.65 -28.93
C ASN A 19 0.63 0.55 -29.85
N LEU A 20 -0.23 1.50 -29.46
CA LEU A 20 -0.61 2.66 -30.28
C LEU A 20 0.02 3.92 -29.68
N ILE A 21 0.91 4.57 -30.45
CA ILE A 21 1.70 5.70 -29.97
C ILE A 21 0.84 6.84 -29.42
N TYR A 22 -0.24 7.20 -30.10
CA TYR A 22 -1.11 8.29 -29.65
C TYR A 22 -1.96 7.95 -28.43
N GLN A 23 -2.35 6.71 -28.27
CA GLN A 23 -3.04 6.23 -27.08
C GLN A 23 -2.08 6.19 -25.89
N LYS A 24 -0.83 5.76 -26.13
CA LYS A 24 0.25 5.83 -25.15
C LYS A 24 0.45 7.25 -24.68
N GLN A 25 0.61 8.20 -25.60
CA GLN A 25 0.82 9.62 -25.31
C GLN A 25 -0.35 10.23 -24.53
N LYS A 26 -1.60 9.90 -24.93
CA LYS A 26 -2.79 10.38 -24.22
C LYS A 26 -2.87 9.87 -22.79
N TRP A 27 -2.66 8.58 -22.58
CA TRP A 27 -2.71 8.02 -21.22
C TRP A 27 -1.60 8.56 -20.33
N HIS A 28 -0.42 8.83 -20.91
CA HIS A 28 0.66 9.47 -20.17
C HIS A 28 0.32 10.93 -19.79
N LEU A 29 -0.27 11.69 -20.72
CA LEU A 29 -0.77 13.03 -20.41
C LEU A 29 -1.80 13.02 -19.28
N ASP A 30 -2.81 12.15 -19.37
CA ASP A 30 -3.85 12.01 -18.33
C ASP A 30 -3.23 11.60 -16.97
N SER A 31 -2.25 10.71 -16.99
CA SER A 31 -1.49 10.29 -15.81
C SER A 31 -0.78 11.47 -15.15
N LEU A 32 -0.02 12.25 -15.91
CA LEU A 32 0.72 13.40 -15.39
C LEU A 32 -0.21 14.49 -14.84
N LEU A 33 -1.30 14.80 -15.53
CA LEU A 33 -2.27 15.79 -15.05
C LEU A 33 -2.88 15.43 -13.71
N ILE A 34 -3.27 14.16 -13.55
CA ILE A 34 -3.82 13.65 -12.27
C ILE A 34 -2.75 13.71 -11.17
N TYR A 35 -1.51 13.29 -11.49
CA TYR A 35 -0.41 13.29 -10.54
C TYR A 35 -0.06 14.71 -10.08
N ILE A 36 0.13 15.65 -11.00
CA ILE A 36 0.45 17.05 -10.70
C ILE A 36 -0.62 17.66 -9.79
N GLN A 37 -1.90 17.49 -10.14
CA GLN A 37 -3.00 17.97 -9.32
C GLN A 37 -3.00 17.35 -7.91
N ALA A 38 -2.72 16.06 -7.82
CA ALA A 38 -2.68 15.36 -6.52
C ALA A 38 -1.54 15.87 -5.62
N VAL A 39 -0.36 16.11 -6.19
CA VAL A 39 0.81 16.61 -5.45
C VAL A 39 0.59 18.04 -4.97
N GLU A 40 0.08 18.92 -5.83
CA GLU A 40 -0.21 20.31 -5.46
C GLU A 40 -1.29 20.38 -4.36
N GLN A 41 -2.36 19.59 -4.49
CA GLN A 41 -3.41 19.54 -3.48
C GLN A 41 -2.89 19.02 -2.15
N LEU A 42 -2.04 17.98 -2.15
CA LEU A 42 -1.42 17.47 -0.92
C LEU A 42 -0.58 18.57 -0.23
N LEU A 43 0.24 19.29 -0.99
CA LEU A 43 1.07 20.37 -0.44
C LEU A 43 0.20 21.49 0.17
N ASP A 44 -0.87 21.88 -0.51
CA ASP A 44 -1.79 22.91 -0.01
C ASP A 44 -2.53 22.44 1.25
N ASP A 45 -2.98 21.21 1.29
CA ASP A 45 -3.68 20.65 2.45
C ASP A 45 -2.76 20.55 3.66
N LEU A 46 -1.50 20.11 3.48
CA LEU A 46 -0.51 20.05 4.56
C LEU A 46 -0.14 21.44 5.08
N LYS A 47 0.03 22.43 4.21
CA LYS A 47 0.31 23.82 4.64
C LYS A 47 -0.79 24.47 5.44
N ARG A 48 -2.03 24.02 5.29
CA ARG A 48 -3.18 24.52 6.10
C ARG A 48 -3.24 23.92 7.50
N GLN A 49 -2.53 22.81 7.75
CA GLN A 49 -2.49 22.19 9.07
C GLN A 49 -1.42 22.88 9.94
N SER A 50 -1.84 23.36 11.12
CA SER A 50 -1.02 24.20 12.01
C SER A 50 -0.13 23.42 12.99
N SER A 51 -0.19 22.11 13.03
CA SER A 51 0.61 21.29 13.95
C SER A 51 1.31 20.19 13.18
N CYS A 52 2.60 20.32 13.03
CA CYS A 52 3.38 19.36 12.31
C CYS A 52 4.43 18.75 13.24
N SER A 53 4.61 17.42 13.13
CA SER A 53 5.81 16.77 13.63
C SER A 53 6.97 17.08 12.68
N ASP A 54 8.20 16.90 13.13
CA ASP A 54 9.41 17.10 12.31
C ASP A 54 9.31 16.35 10.95
N ALA A 55 8.77 15.13 10.97
CA ALA A 55 8.54 14.34 9.75
C ALA A 55 7.55 15.00 8.76
N MET A 56 6.52 15.69 9.28
CA MET A 56 5.59 16.43 8.43
C MET A 56 6.21 17.69 7.85
N GLU A 57 7.06 18.37 8.60
CA GLU A 57 7.82 19.53 8.11
C GLU A 57 8.80 19.12 7.01
N GLU A 58 9.48 17.98 7.19
CA GLU A 58 10.36 17.40 6.18
C GLU A 58 9.59 17.04 4.90
N LEU A 59 8.41 16.42 5.03
CA LEU A 59 7.54 16.11 3.89
C LEU A 59 7.09 17.38 3.16
N VAL A 60 6.67 18.42 3.87
CA VAL A 60 6.29 19.72 3.26
C VAL A 60 7.48 20.35 2.55
N SER A 61 8.66 20.31 3.15
CA SER A 61 9.89 20.80 2.52
C SER A 61 10.20 20.06 1.22
N TYR A 62 10.12 18.74 1.24
CA TYR A 62 10.31 17.90 0.06
C TYR A 62 9.28 18.19 -1.05
N LEU A 63 8.00 18.29 -0.70
CA LEU A 63 6.95 18.66 -1.65
C LEU A 63 7.18 20.06 -2.25
N CYS A 64 7.67 21.01 -1.44
CA CYS A 64 8.05 22.34 -1.94
C CYS A 64 9.23 22.29 -2.93
N GLU A 65 10.22 21.42 -2.68
CA GLU A 65 11.34 21.21 -3.59
C GLU A 65 10.87 20.61 -4.91
N VAL A 66 10.11 19.53 -4.85
CA VAL A 66 9.58 18.84 -6.04
C VAL A 66 8.72 19.79 -6.88
N THR A 67 7.76 20.49 -6.27
CA THR A 67 6.84 21.38 -7.00
C THR A 67 7.51 22.61 -7.59
N LYS A 68 8.67 23.03 -7.09
CA LYS A 68 9.49 24.13 -7.64
C LYS A 68 10.56 23.65 -8.63
N SER A 69 10.77 22.35 -8.76
CA SER A 69 11.77 21.82 -9.68
C SER A 69 11.44 22.21 -11.13
N GLU A 70 12.48 22.44 -11.92
CA GLU A 70 12.32 22.81 -13.33
C GLU A 70 11.53 21.73 -14.11
N ALA A 71 11.77 20.46 -13.81
CA ALA A 71 11.07 19.35 -14.44
C ALA A 71 9.57 19.35 -14.14
N PHE A 72 9.18 19.58 -12.88
CA PHE A 72 7.77 19.63 -12.47
C PHE A 72 7.05 20.83 -13.10
N VAL A 73 7.67 22.03 -13.04
CA VAL A 73 7.07 23.26 -13.57
C VAL A 73 6.89 23.17 -15.09
N LYS A 74 7.93 22.78 -15.81
CA LYS A 74 7.84 22.60 -17.27
C LYS A 74 6.85 21.50 -17.65
N GLY A 75 6.86 20.40 -16.92
CA GLY A 75 5.92 19.30 -17.13
C GLY A 75 4.48 19.72 -16.94
N LYS A 76 4.20 20.49 -15.89
CA LYS A 76 2.88 21.05 -15.61
C LYS A 76 2.41 21.99 -16.74
N GLU A 77 3.24 22.97 -17.11
CA GLU A 77 2.90 23.90 -18.17
C GLU A 77 2.63 23.20 -19.50
N LEU A 78 3.49 22.25 -19.87
CA LEU A 78 3.35 21.49 -21.09
C LEU A 78 2.06 20.64 -21.09
N ALA A 79 1.81 19.91 -20.01
CA ALA A 79 0.63 19.06 -19.89
C ALA A 79 -0.67 19.88 -19.89
N GLN A 80 -0.72 21.00 -19.17
CA GLN A 80 -1.89 21.85 -19.11
C GLN A 80 -2.18 22.53 -20.46
N ASN A 81 -1.15 23.08 -21.12
CA ASN A 81 -1.29 23.74 -22.43
C ASN A 81 -1.77 22.74 -23.47
N LEU A 82 -1.20 21.52 -23.48
CA LEU A 82 -1.60 20.49 -24.42
C LEU A 82 -3.04 20.02 -24.16
N HIS A 83 -3.41 19.81 -22.91
CA HIS A 83 -4.77 19.43 -22.52
C HIS A 83 -5.79 20.49 -22.93
N GLN A 84 -5.52 21.76 -22.63
CA GLN A 84 -6.38 22.87 -23.02
C GLN A 84 -6.53 22.97 -24.52
N SER A 85 -5.42 22.89 -25.28
CA SER A 85 -5.45 22.92 -26.74
C SER A 85 -6.25 21.76 -27.33
N MET A 86 -6.19 20.56 -26.71
CA MET A 86 -6.99 19.42 -27.10
C MET A 86 -8.49 19.62 -26.81
N GLU A 87 -8.86 20.21 -25.68
CA GLU A 87 -10.26 20.47 -25.32
C GLU A 87 -10.90 21.58 -26.20
N GLU A 88 -10.12 22.59 -26.58
CA GLU A 88 -10.59 23.67 -27.44
C GLU A 88 -10.74 23.22 -28.90
N THR A 89 -10.10 22.12 -29.28
CA THR A 89 -10.12 21.62 -30.66
C THR A 89 -11.46 20.95 -30.97
N LYS A 90 -12.21 21.51 -31.90
CA LYS A 90 -13.48 20.99 -32.39
C LYS A 90 -13.33 20.42 -33.80
N MET A 91 -13.87 19.24 -34.03
CA MET A 91 -13.92 18.60 -35.35
C MET A 91 -15.37 18.39 -35.77
N ILE A 92 -15.71 18.82 -36.98
CA ILE A 92 -17.04 18.63 -37.57
C ILE A 92 -16.96 17.55 -38.64
N PHE A 93 -17.81 16.54 -38.54
CA PHE A 93 -17.92 15.46 -39.50
C PHE A 93 -19.18 15.60 -40.33
N SER A 94 -19.04 15.44 -41.62
CA SER A 94 -20.18 15.32 -42.54
C SER A 94 -20.08 14.01 -43.32
N LEU A 95 -21.23 13.34 -43.55
CA LEU A 95 -21.33 12.18 -44.43
C LEU A 95 -21.70 12.67 -45.85
N GLN A 96 -20.74 12.56 -46.79
CA GLN A 96 -20.96 12.85 -48.17
C GLN A 96 -20.84 11.58 -49.01
N ARG A 97 -21.93 11.09 -49.53
CA ARG A 97 -22.02 9.86 -50.37
C ARG A 97 -21.37 8.67 -49.68
N ASN A 98 -21.10 8.03 -49.04
CA ASN A 98 -20.34 6.95 -48.40
C ASN A 98 -18.93 7.33 -47.93
N LYS A 99 -18.61 8.62 -47.85
CA LYS A 99 -17.30 9.09 -47.31
C LYS A 99 -17.57 9.99 -46.11
N VAL A 100 -16.82 9.76 -45.04
CA VAL A 100 -16.74 10.70 -43.93
C VAL A 100 -15.82 11.83 -44.35
N VAL A 101 -16.39 13.03 -44.54
CA VAL A 101 -15.63 14.25 -44.78
C VAL A 101 -15.64 15.05 -43.48
N TRP A 102 -14.51 15.48 -43.07
CA TRP A 102 -14.38 16.33 -41.89
C TRP A 102 -13.90 17.73 -42.30
N GLU A 103 -14.49 18.72 -41.67
CA GLU A 103 -14.18 20.10 -41.86
C GLU A 103 -13.74 20.75 -40.55
N ASP A 104 -12.73 21.60 -40.66
CA ASP A 104 -12.25 22.38 -39.56
C ASP A 104 -13.03 23.69 -39.50
N LYS A 105 -14.10 23.69 -38.71
CA LYS A 105 -14.86 24.89 -38.43
C LYS A 105 -14.83 25.14 -36.93
N SER A 106 -14.46 26.35 -36.53
CA SER A 106 -14.47 26.82 -35.16
C SER A 106 -15.90 26.99 -34.58
N GLU A 107 -16.93 26.97 -35.41
CA GLU A 107 -18.31 27.23 -35.04
C GLU A 107 -19.19 26.00 -35.32
N GLY A 108 -19.68 25.40 -34.28
CA GLY A 108 -20.62 24.27 -34.32
C GLY A 108 -20.93 23.72 -32.95
N GLU A 109 -22.16 23.25 -32.76
CA GLU A 109 -22.54 22.51 -31.55
C GLU A 109 -21.95 21.10 -31.60
N PHE A 110 -21.50 20.59 -30.46
CA PHE A 110 -21.04 19.20 -30.38
C PHE A 110 -22.15 18.23 -30.79
N PHE A 111 -21.78 17.13 -31.45
CA PHE A 111 -22.72 16.11 -31.86
C PHE A 111 -23.55 15.60 -30.66
N ALA A 112 -22.95 15.41 -29.51
CA ALA A 112 -23.63 15.02 -28.27
C ALA A 112 -24.71 16.04 -27.85
N GLU A 113 -24.43 17.36 -27.98
CA GLU A 113 -25.39 18.42 -27.67
C GLU A 113 -26.55 18.45 -28.68
N ARG A 114 -26.24 18.29 -29.96
CA ARG A 114 -27.29 18.18 -31.01
C ARG A 114 -28.17 16.96 -30.83
N MET A 115 -27.57 15.81 -30.51
CA MET A 115 -28.31 14.60 -30.19
C MET A 115 -29.14 14.78 -28.93
N ALA A 116 -28.59 15.37 -27.85
CA ALA A 116 -29.35 15.67 -26.65
C ALA A 116 -30.52 16.61 -26.91
N LYS A 117 -30.35 17.64 -27.77
CA LYS A 117 -31.44 18.54 -28.19
C LYS A 117 -32.48 17.81 -29.07
N ALA A 118 -32.05 16.97 -30.00
CA ALA A 118 -32.93 16.23 -30.89
C ALA A 118 -33.78 15.15 -30.18
N PHE A 119 -33.18 14.55 -29.10
CA PHE A 119 -33.84 13.52 -28.31
C PHE A 119 -34.27 14.00 -26.92
N ALA A 120 -34.22 15.33 -26.64
CA ALA A 120 -34.61 15.91 -25.38
C ALA A 120 -36.10 15.82 -25.13
N VAL A 121 -36.51 14.64 -24.69
CA VAL A 121 -37.71 14.49 -23.90
C VAL A 121 -37.30 14.57 -22.44
N ASN A 122 -37.45 15.74 -21.82
CA ASN A 122 -37.44 15.98 -20.37
C ASN A 122 -36.24 15.48 -19.56
N LYS A 123 -35.00 15.70 -19.98
CA LYS A 123 -33.84 15.59 -19.07
C LYS A 123 -33.24 16.97 -18.80
N LYS A 124 -33.01 17.27 -17.48
CA LYS A 124 -32.39 18.52 -17.02
C LYS A 124 -31.04 18.72 -17.69
N PRO A 125 -30.69 19.94 -18.14
CA PRO A 125 -29.36 20.24 -18.67
C PRO A 125 -28.33 20.02 -17.54
N GLY A 126 -27.33 19.18 -17.80
CA GLY A 126 -26.23 18.95 -16.86
C GLY A 126 -25.82 17.49 -16.63
N GLN A 127 -26.57 16.49 -17.10
CA GLN A 127 -26.06 15.12 -17.14
C GLN A 127 -25.43 14.85 -18.49
N ALA A 128 -24.12 15.16 -18.59
CA ALA A 128 -23.29 14.62 -19.65
C ALA A 128 -23.42 13.09 -19.63
N MET A 129 -23.72 12.47 -20.76
CA MET A 129 -23.53 11.03 -20.90
C MET A 129 -22.09 10.75 -20.47
N ASN A 130 -21.92 9.95 -19.43
CA ASN A 130 -20.62 9.38 -19.08
C ASN A 130 -20.22 8.47 -20.25
N VAL A 131 -19.60 9.06 -21.26
CA VAL A 131 -18.86 8.30 -22.24
C VAL A 131 -17.71 7.68 -21.44
N ASN A 132 -17.71 6.37 -21.38
CA ASN A 132 -16.71 5.61 -20.66
C ASN A 132 -15.34 6.00 -21.24
N LYS A 133 -14.61 6.92 -20.59
CA LYS A 133 -13.31 7.44 -21.06
C LYS A 133 -12.23 6.34 -21.16
N GLU A 134 -12.59 5.12 -20.81
CA GLU A 134 -11.69 3.96 -20.76
C GLU A 134 -11.81 3.02 -21.96
N THR A 135 -12.72 3.27 -22.92
CA THR A 135 -12.84 2.46 -24.13
C THR A 135 -11.68 2.75 -25.10
N GLU A 136 -11.15 1.67 -25.69
CA GLU A 136 -10.17 1.81 -26.77
C GLU A 136 -10.78 2.61 -27.95
N LEU A 137 -9.99 3.52 -28.50
CA LEU A 137 -10.39 4.29 -29.67
C LEU A 137 -10.67 3.37 -30.87
N THR A 138 -11.76 3.59 -31.57
CA THR A 138 -12.04 2.93 -32.86
C THR A 138 -10.97 3.31 -33.89
N LEU A 139 -10.86 2.52 -34.96
CA LEU A 139 -9.91 2.81 -36.06
C LEU A 139 -10.12 4.21 -36.66
N LEU A 140 -11.38 4.64 -36.74
CA LEU A 140 -11.72 5.98 -37.23
C LEU A 140 -11.20 7.06 -36.28
N GLU A 141 -11.45 6.93 -34.98
CA GLU A 141 -11.00 7.87 -33.96
C GLU A 141 -9.47 7.93 -33.90
N LYS A 142 -8.79 6.80 -34.05
CA LYS A 142 -7.31 6.72 -34.13
C LYS A 142 -6.78 7.54 -35.30
N ASN A 143 -7.31 7.33 -36.50
CA ASN A 143 -6.90 8.07 -37.72
C ASN A 143 -7.17 9.56 -37.60
N LEU A 144 -8.26 9.94 -36.93
CA LEU A 144 -8.63 11.34 -36.74
C LEU A 144 -7.69 12.02 -35.71
N ALA A 145 -7.42 11.33 -34.60
CA ALA A 145 -6.47 11.80 -33.60
C ALA A 145 -5.08 12.02 -34.22
N GLU A 146 -4.59 11.06 -35.01
CA GLU A 146 -3.32 11.16 -35.70
C GLU A 146 -3.21 12.37 -36.63
N ARG A 147 -4.24 12.60 -37.43
CA ARG A 147 -4.28 13.76 -38.32
C ARG A 147 -4.29 15.07 -37.54
N GLN A 148 -5.05 15.13 -36.45
CA GLN A 148 -5.15 16.32 -35.62
C GLN A 148 -3.84 16.63 -34.91
N ILE A 149 -3.16 15.64 -34.39
CA ILE A 149 -1.86 15.78 -33.73
C ILE A 149 -0.83 16.39 -34.72
N LYS A 150 -0.74 15.82 -35.93
CA LYS A 150 0.14 16.36 -37.00
C LYS A 150 -0.22 17.76 -37.40
N ARG A 151 -1.50 18.07 -37.53
CA ARG A 151 -1.98 19.39 -37.96
C ARG A 151 -1.69 20.48 -36.95
N GLN A 152 -1.88 20.19 -35.66
CA GLN A 152 -1.64 21.12 -34.55
C GLN A 152 -0.17 21.14 -34.12
N ASN A 153 0.67 20.32 -34.77
CA ASN A 153 2.09 20.18 -34.45
C ASN A 153 2.34 19.78 -32.96
N TRP A 154 1.50 18.92 -32.43
CA TRP A 154 1.61 18.42 -31.03
C TRP A 154 2.65 17.32 -30.87
N ASP A 155 3.17 16.74 -31.96
CA ASP A 155 4.10 15.60 -31.92
C ASP A 155 5.30 15.87 -30.99
N GLY A 156 5.99 16.98 -31.17
CA GLY A 156 7.16 17.33 -30.36
C GLY A 156 6.82 17.58 -28.88
N MET A 157 5.63 18.14 -28.60
CA MET A 157 5.16 18.37 -27.23
C MET A 157 4.84 17.03 -26.56
N LEU A 158 4.18 16.13 -27.27
CA LEU A 158 3.84 14.79 -26.77
C LEU A 158 5.08 13.92 -26.55
N GLU A 159 6.08 14.01 -27.43
CA GLU A 159 7.37 13.32 -27.25
C GLU A 159 8.13 13.84 -26.03
N THR A 160 8.16 15.15 -25.83
CA THR A 160 8.78 15.77 -24.66
C THR A 160 8.06 15.35 -23.38
N LEU A 161 6.73 15.28 -23.42
CA LEU A 161 5.92 14.86 -22.27
C LEU A 161 6.24 13.42 -21.84
N LEU A 162 6.49 12.49 -22.77
CA LEU A 162 6.84 11.11 -22.49
C LEU A 162 8.17 10.95 -21.72
N GLN A 163 9.02 11.97 -21.71
CA GLN A 163 10.27 11.95 -20.94
C GLN A 163 10.07 12.37 -19.47
N ILE A 164 8.91 12.94 -19.14
CA ILE A 164 8.61 13.41 -17.80
C ILE A 164 8.05 12.24 -16.99
N GLN A 165 8.68 11.95 -15.86
CA GLN A 165 8.29 10.87 -14.97
C GLN A 165 7.72 11.42 -13.66
N MET A 166 6.86 10.64 -13.01
CA MET A 166 6.41 10.91 -11.67
C MET A 166 7.55 10.67 -10.67
N ASP A 167 7.60 11.43 -9.59
CA ASP A 167 8.57 11.23 -8.52
C ASP A 167 8.27 9.90 -7.78
N GLU A 168 9.27 9.00 -7.77
CA GLU A 168 9.12 7.65 -7.21
C GLU A 168 8.79 7.67 -5.71
N LYS A 169 9.38 8.62 -4.95
CA LYS A 169 9.10 8.72 -3.51
C LYS A 169 7.67 9.16 -3.23
N LEU A 170 7.14 10.06 -4.05
CA LEU A 170 5.74 10.49 -3.92
C LEU A 170 4.76 9.40 -4.36
N VAL A 171 5.12 8.59 -5.34
CA VAL A 171 4.34 7.39 -5.71
C VAL A 171 4.35 6.38 -4.57
N GLN A 172 5.52 6.09 -4.00
CA GLN A 172 5.65 5.17 -2.86
C GLN A 172 4.87 5.69 -1.64
N LEU A 173 4.97 6.98 -1.34
CA LEU A 173 4.18 7.61 -0.26
C LEU A 173 2.67 7.37 -0.44
N ALA A 174 2.18 7.38 -1.68
CA ALA A 174 0.76 7.14 -1.94
C ALA A 174 0.34 5.69 -1.61
N GLU A 175 1.21 4.72 -1.86
CA GLU A 175 0.99 3.32 -1.49
C GLU A 175 1.03 3.14 0.03
N ASP A 176 2.03 3.71 0.69
CA ASP A 176 2.18 3.65 2.15
C ASP A 176 0.98 4.29 2.86
N VAL A 177 0.54 5.47 2.42
CA VAL A 177 -0.64 6.13 2.98
C VAL A 177 -1.91 5.27 2.83
N GLN A 178 -2.09 4.55 1.73
CA GLN A 178 -3.23 3.64 1.57
C GLN A 178 -3.19 2.50 2.59
N TYR A 179 -2.01 1.93 2.84
CA TYR A 179 -1.82 0.89 3.85
C TYR A 179 -2.20 1.41 5.25
N TYR A 180 -1.65 2.56 5.67
CA TYR A 180 -1.96 3.16 6.97
C TYR A 180 -3.45 3.53 7.11
N LEU A 181 -4.06 4.08 6.08
CA LEU A 181 -5.50 4.38 6.09
C LEU A 181 -6.34 3.10 6.23
N GLY A 182 -5.97 2.02 5.53
CA GLY A 182 -6.64 0.73 5.67
C GLY A 182 -6.57 0.21 7.10
N PHE A 183 -5.40 0.31 7.74
CA PHE A 183 -5.22 -0.07 9.13
C PHE A 183 -6.04 0.81 10.11
N PHE A 184 -6.06 2.12 9.91
CA PHE A 184 -6.89 3.02 10.75
C PHE A 184 -8.39 2.75 10.62
N LEU A 185 -8.86 2.41 9.42
CA LEU A 185 -10.25 1.99 9.21
C LEU A 185 -10.56 0.68 9.96
N LEU A 186 -9.64 -0.28 9.93
CA LEU A 186 -9.73 -1.52 10.70
C LEU A 186 -9.81 -1.23 12.21
N VAL A 187 -8.89 -0.40 12.73
CA VAL A 187 -8.88 -0.01 14.15
C VAL A 187 -10.20 0.66 14.55
N ARG A 188 -10.75 1.54 13.71
CA ARG A 188 -12.03 2.20 13.94
C ARG A 188 -13.18 1.20 14.04
N ASP A 189 -13.23 0.23 13.14
CA ASP A 189 -14.23 -0.84 13.17
C ASP A 189 -14.12 -1.69 14.43
N MET A 190 -12.90 -2.11 14.76
CA MET A 190 -12.64 -2.93 15.95
C MET A 190 -12.95 -2.20 17.26
N LYS A 191 -12.63 -0.89 17.35
CA LYS A 191 -13.06 -0.05 18.48
C LYS A 191 -14.59 0.02 18.60
N GLY A 192 -15.28 0.09 17.45
CA GLY A 192 -16.75 0.02 17.41
C GLY A 192 -17.32 -1.31 17.95
N ARG A 193 -16.55 -2.39 17.89
CA ARG A 193 -16.89 -3.72 18.48
C ARG A 193 -16.45 -3.86 19.93
N GLY A 194 -15.87 -2.83 20.55
CA GLY A 194 -15.44 -2.83 21.95
C GLY A 194 -13.97 -3.22 22.20
N TYR A 195 -13.18 -3.42 21.16
CA TYR A 195 -11.76 -3.76 21.30
C TYR A 195 -10.90 -2.52 21.54
N SER A 196 -9.92 -2.62 22.44
CA SER A 196 -9.01 -1.54 22.78
C SER A 196 -7.79 -1.51 21.88
N PHE A 197 -7.34 -0.31 21.53
CA PHE A 197 -6.07 -0.05 20.86
C PHE A 197 -5.38 1.15 21.49
N CYS A 198 -4.08 1.08 21.69
CA CYS A 198 -3.27 2.19 22.18
C CYS A 198 -2.08 2.48 21.27
N MET A 199 -1.50 3.67 21.42
CA MET A 199 -0.18 3.98 20.87
C MET A 199 0.86 3.38 21.81
N PRO A 200 1.80 2.55 21.33
CA PRO A 200 2.85 2.00 22.19
C PRO A 200 3.85 3.09 22.60
N GLU A 201 4.32 2.99 23.85
CA GLU A 201 5.42 3.82 24.35
C GLU A 201 6.75 3.08 24.19
N GLU A 202 7.81 3.77 23.79
CA GLU A 202 9.16 3.19 23.79
C GLU A 202 9.68 3.08 25.23
N THR A 203 10.03 1.89 25.65
CA THR A 203 10.49 1.57 27.02
C THR A 203 11.65 0.59 26.96
N ASP A 204 12.30 0.33 28.09
CA ASP A 204 13.39 -0.66 28.19
C ASP A 204 12.90 -2.08 28.59
N LYS A 205 11.59 -2.25 28.80
CA LYS A 205 10.94 -3.52 29.10
C LYS A 205 9.69 -3.73 28.26
N LEU A 206 9.32 -4.97 27.98
CA LEU A 206 8.05 -5.30 27.33
C LEU A 206 6.94 -5.38 28.38
N GLU A 207 6.01 -4.44 28.33
CA GLU A 207 4.81 -4.40 29.16
C GLU A 207 3.57 -4.27 28.28
N VAL A 208 2.67 -5.22 28.38
CA VAL A 208 1.39 -5.22 27.66
C VAL A 208 0.26 -5.44 28.66
N LYS A 209 -0.76 -4.60 28.64
CA LYS A 209 -1.99 -4.78 29.42
C LYS A 209 -3.17 -5.05 28.51
N GLN A 210 -3.93 -6.08 28.83
CA GLN A 210 -5.13 -6.49 28.11
C GLN A 210 -4.89 -6.60 26.59
N GLY A 211 -3.75 -7.23 26.21
CA GLY A 211 -3.44 -7.54 24.82
C GLY A 211 -4.27 -8.71 24.30
N TYR A 212 -4.56 -8.71 23.01
CA TYR A 212 -5.31 -9.78 22.35
C TYR A 212 -4.79 -10.08 20.94
N ASP A 213 -5.02 -11.30 20.46
CA ASP A 213 -4.69 -11.67 19.06
C ASP A 213 -5.72 -11.04 18.11
N LEU A 214 -5.28 -10.01 17.37
CA LEU A 214 -6.12 -9.28 16.42
C LEU A 214 -6.68 -10.18 15.32
N ALA A 215 -5.87 -11.13 14.80
CA ALA A 215 -6.33 -12.04 13.76
C ALA A 215 -7.43 -12.99 14.27
N LEU A 216 -7.36 -13.39 15.54
CA LEU A 216 -8.42 -14.16 16.18
C LEU A 216 -9.67 -13.29 16.39
N ALA A 217 -9.51 -12.05 16.87
CA ALA A 217 -10.62 -11.12 17.08
C ALA A 217 -11.39 -10.77 15.81
N LEU A 218 -10.69 -10.72 14.66
CA LEU A 218 -11.33 -10.49 13.37
C LEU A 218 -12.18 -11.65 12.86
N ARG A 219 -11.84 -12.88 13.25
CA ARG A 219 -12.51 -14.11 12.79
C ARG A 219 -13.56 -14.64 13.77
N SER A 220 -13.43 -14.26 15.04
CA SER A 220 -14.28 -14.76 16.10
C SER A 220 -15.58 -13.96 16.22
N GLU A 221 -16.70 -14.65 16.35
CA GLU A 221 -17.97 -14.04 16.75
C GLU A 221 -18.07 -13.84 18.27
N LYS A 222 -17.17 -14.49 19.03
CA LYS A 222 -17.12 -14.38 20.49
C LYS A 222 -16.00 -13.42 20.88
N GLU A 223 -16.18 -12.78 22.03
CA GLU A 223 -15.14 -11.95 22.62
C GLU A 223 -13.86 -12.75 22.86
N VAL A 224 -12.71 -12.18 22.45
CA VAL A 224 -11.40 -12.80 22.64
C VAL A 224 -10.86 -12.42 24.00
N ILE A 225 -10.37 -13.42 24.74
CA ILE A 225 -9.80 -13.21 26.07
C ILE A 225 -8.49 -12.43 25.93
N ALA A 226 -8.43 -11.28 26.58
CA ALA A 226 -7.24 -10.46 26.65
C ALA A 226 -6.27 -10.97 27.72
N ASN A 227 -4.97 -10.73 27.52
CA ASN A 227 -3.91 -11.19 28.42
C ASN A 227 -2.86 -10.10 28.63
N ASP A 228 -2.23 -10.13 29.81
CA ASP A 228 -1.11 -9.26 30.12
C ASP A 228 0.21 -9.95 29.79
N CYS A 229 1.24 -9.15 29.51
CA CYS A 229 2.62 -9.58 29.35
C CYS A 229 3.54 -8.60 30.07
N ASN A 230 4.52 -9.12 30.81
CA ASN A 230 5.53 -8.29 31.46
C ASN A 230 6.87 -9.05 31.43
N LEU A 231 7.80 -8.58 30.57
CA LEU A 231 9.15 -9.11 30.46
C LEU A 231 10.12 -7.99 30.86
N GLN A 232 10.80 -8.20 31.97
CA GLN A 232 11.74 -7.21 32.49
C GLN A 232 13.00 -7.16 31.62
N LYS A 233 13.79 -6.10 31.76
CA LYS A 233 14.99 -5.85 30.94
C LYS A 233 16.04 -6.96 31.02
N ASP A 234 16.16 -7.58 32.15
CA ASP A 234 17.11 -8.66 32.46
C ASP A 234 16.55 -10.06 32.11
N GLU A 235 15.25 -10.18 31.88
CA GLU A 235 14.61 -11.41 31.46
C GLU A 235 14.70 -11.54 29.92
N ARG A 236 15.30 -12.63 29.44
CA ARG A 236 15.55 -12.81 28.00
C ARG A 236 14.43 -13.51 27.29
N PHE A 237 13.88 -14.57 27.90
CA PHE A 237 12.88 -15.39 27.27
C PHE A 237 11.74 -15.77 28.22
N PHE A 238 10.51 -15.68 27.70
CA PHE A 238 9.37 -16.37 28.24
C PHE A 238 9.31 -17.80 27.71
N VAL A 239 9.30 -18.79 28.59
CA VAL A 239 8.97 -20.17 28.22
C VAL A 239 7.54 -20.45 28.62
N ILE A 240 6.69 -20.74 27.65
CA ILE A 240 5.26 -20.96 27.82
C ILE A 240 4.97 -22.44 27.63
N THR A 241 4.52 -23.09 28.69
CA THR A 241 4.12 -24.52 28.70
C THR A 241 2.65 -24.67 29.04
N GLY A 242 2.08 -25.85 28.81
CA GLY A 242 0.71 -26.16 29.15
C GLY A 242 0.00 -27.04 28.13
N ALA A 243 -1.25 -27.37 28.38
CA ALA A 243 -2.05 -28.26 27.56
C ALA A 243 -2.29 -27.69 26.13
N ASN A 244 -2.47 -28.58 25.15
CA ASN A 244 -2.87 -28.20 23.80
C ASN A 244 -4.29 -27.59 23.85
N GLY A 245 -4.51 -26.57 23.04
CA GLY A 245 -5.74 -25.77 23.05
C GLY A 245 -5.81 -24.71 24.16
N GLY A 246 -4.81 -24.64 25.07
CA GLY A 246 -4.75 -23.63 26.14
C GLY A 246 -4.41 -22.20 25.73
N GLY A 247 -4.34 -21.90 24.43
CA GLY A 247 -4.08 -20.54 23.94
C GLY A 247 -2.60 -20.12 23.84
N LYS A 248 -1.64 -21.03 24.07
CA LYS A 248 -0.20 -20.73 24.02
C LYS A 248 0.23 -20.05 22.72
N THR A 249 -0.12 -20.64 21.59
CA THR A 249 0.17 -20.11 20.24
C THR A 249 -0.52 -18.77 19.99
N THR A 250 -1.75 -18.62 20.48
CA THR A 250 -2.52 -17.36 20.41
C THR A 250 -1.83 -16.25 21.18
N TYR A 251 -1.33 -16.56 22.38
CA TYR A 251 -0.55 -15.61 23.19
C TYR A 251 0.75 -15.17 22.48
N ALA A 252 1.50 -16.13 21.94
CA ALA A 252 2.73 -15.81 21.19
C ALA A 252 2.44 -14.94 19.95
N ARG A 253 1.34 -15.22 19.21
CA ARG A 253 0.91 -14.39 18.08
C ARG A 253 0.47 -12.99 18.51
N MET A 254 -0.24 -12.87 19.62
CA MET A 254 -0.62 -11.59 20.22
C MET A 254 0.61 -10.71 20.44
N ILE A 255 1.63 -11.22 21.10
CA ILE A 255 2.87 -10.46 21.34
C ILE A 255 3.57 -10.12 20.02
N GLY A 256 3.69 -11.07 19.10
CA GLY A 256 4.27 -10.83 17.79
C GLY A 256 3.58 -9.73 17.00
N GLN A 257 2.23 -9.69 17.03
CA GLN A 257 1.43 -8.63 16.38
C GLN A 257 1.65 -7.27 17.04
N ILE A 258 1.66 -7.21 18.37
CA ILE A 258 1.92 -5.96 19.12
C ILE A 258 3.29 -5.40 18.77
N LEU A 259 4.33 -6.22 18.82
CA LEU A 259 5.69 -5.80 18.49
C LEU A 259 5.83 -5.36 17.03
N TYR A 260 5.22 -6.10 16.11
CA TYR A 260 5.23 -5.78 14.69
C TYR A 260 4.54 -4.45 14.38
N PHE A 261 3.35 -4.23 14.93
CA PHE A 261 2.64 -2.96 14.74
C PHE A 261 3.36 -1.80 15.43
N ALA A 262 3.92 -2.01 16.61
CA ALA A 262 4.74 -0.99 17.29
C ALA A 262 5.94 -0.56 16.43
N LYS A 263 6.65 -1.53 15.83
CA LYS A 263 7.80 -1.25 14.94
C LYS A 263 7.40 -0.49 13.68
N MET A 264 6.17 -0.65 13.22
CA MET A 264 5.60 0.10 12.09
C MET A 264 5.02 1.47 12.49
N GLY A 265 5.10 1.86 13.76
CA GLY A 265 4.49 3.11 14.25
C GLY A 265 2.98 3.09 14.27
N LEU A 266 2.35 1.91 14.34
CA LEU A 266 0.91 1.72 14.34
C LEU A 266 0.36 1.56 15.76
N LEU A 267 -0.95 1.77 15.91
CA LEU A 267 -1.67 1.40 17.12
C LEU A 267 -1.61 -0.12 17.33
N VAL A 268 -1.48 -0.54 18.59
CA VAL A 268 -1.36 -1.95 18.95
C VAL A 268 -2.63 -2.47 19.66
N PRO A 269 -3.00 -3.74 19.48
CA PRO A 269 -4.25 -4.33 19.99
C PRO A 269 -4.14 -4.65 21.49
N CYS A 270 -4.20 -3.61 22.33
CA CYS A 270 -4.20 -3.71 23.79
C CYS A 270 -4.66 -2.38 24.43
N GLU A 271 -4.82 -2.36 25.75
CA GLU A 271 -5.13 -1.13 26.50
C GLU A 271 -3.89 -0.25 26.71
N LYS A 272 -2.72 -0.86 26.99
CA LYS A 272 -1.45 -0.18 27.20
C LYS A 272 -0.31 -1.05 26.74
N ALA A 273 0.69 -0.45 26.09
CA ALA A 273 1.94 -1.13 25.70
C ALA A 273 3.14 -0.25 25.94
N GLY A 274 4.15 -0.81 26.64
CA GLY A 274 5.53 -0.36 26.64
C GLY A 274 6.36 -1.39 25.85
N VAL A 275 7.08 -0.94 24.82
CA VAL A 275 7.78 -1.84 23.89
C VAL A 275 9.23 -1.40 23.74
N PRO A 276 10.20 -2.29 23.97
CA PRO A 276 11.61 -2.00 23.68
C PRO A 276 11.86 -1.88 22.16
N ASN A 277 12.88 -1.12 21.83
CA ASN A 277 13.31 -0.96 20.43
C ASN A 277 14.13 -2.18 19.98
N TYR A 278 13.46 -3.27 19.65
CA TYR A 278 14.13 -4.45 19.11
C TYR A 278 14.63 -4.23 17.67
N THR A 279 15.81 -4.78 17.35
CA THR A 279 16.42 -4.66 16.02
C THR A 279 15.50 -5.24 14.94
N THR A 280 15.00 -6.46 15.15
CA THR A 280 14.03 -7.12 14.28
C THR A 280 13.18 -8.11 15.07
N ILE A 281 12.16 -8.65 14.40
CA ILE A 281 11.28 -9.68 14.95
C ILE A 281 11.43 -10.92 14.08
N LEU A 282 11.86 -12.01 14.69
CA LEU A 282 11.98 -13.32 14.06
C LEU A 282 10.88 -14.22 14.55
N SER A 283 10.24 -14.97 13.69
CA SER A 283 9.18 -15.89 14.10
C SER A 283 9.29 -17.25 13.42
N HIS A 284 9.15 -18.30 14.20
CA HIS A 284 9.02 -19.67 13.73
C HIS A 284 7.74 -20.29 14.30
N PHE A 285 6.81 -20.61 13.41
CA PHE A 285 5.58 -21.35 13.73
C PHE A 285 5.58 -22.65 12.93
N SER A 286 5.14 -23.74 13.57
CA SER A 286 4.93 -25.01 12.88
C SER A 286 3.83 -24.87 11.83
N ASN A 287 4.07 -25.35 10.61
CA ASN A 287 3.04 -25.42 9.56
C ASN A 287 2.38 -26.79 9.62
N ASP A 288 1.07 -26.83 9.83
CA ASP A 288 0.30 -28.09 9.81
C ASP A 288 0.10 -28.65 8.38
N GLU A 289 0.36 -27.84 7.33
CA GLU A 289 0.05 -28.16 5.93
C GLU A 289 1.25 -27.98 5.01
N SER A 290 2.22 -28.89 5.04
CA SER A 290 3.16 -29.04 3.93
C SER A 290 3.07 -30.44 3.31
N GLU A 291 2.04 -30.65 2.49
CA GLU A 291 1.87 -31.90 1.73
C GLU A 291 2.81 -32.04 0.52
N MET A 292 3.68 -31.07 0.23
CA MET A 292 4.39 -31.03 -1.07
C MET A 292 5.91 -31.20 -1.02
N SER A 293 6.57 -31.30 0.12
CA SER A 293 8.00 -31.60 0.12
C SER A 293 8.22 -33.07 0.48
N GLY A 294 8.81 -33.85 -0.40
CA GLY A 294 9.22 -35.24 -0.11
C GLY A 294 10.32 -35.37 0.96
N LYS A 295 10.52 -34.32 1.75
CA LYS A 295 11.44 -34.22 2.90
C LYS A 295 10.67 -34.45 4.19
N GLY A 296 11.24 -35.16 5.14
CA GLY A 296 10.61 -35.34 6.46
C GLY A 296 10.39 -33.99 7.16
N LYS A 297 9.30 -33.85 7.92
CA LYS A 297 8.89 -32.60 8.64
C LYS A 297 10.02 -32.02 9.50
N LEU A 298 10.83 -32.84 10.16
CA LEU A 298 11.97 -32.40 10.95
C LEU A 298 13.05 -31.69 10.09
N VAL A 299 13.35 -32.22 8.91
CA VAL A 299 14.33 -31.63 8.00
C VAL A 299 13.85 -30.28 7.45
N GLU A 300 12.55 -30.17 7.20
CA GLU A 300 11.92 -28.93 6.76
C GLU A 300 11.97 -27.86 7.85
N GLU A 301 11.69 -28.24 9.08
CA GLU A 301 11.75 -27.35 10.24
C GLU A 301 13.18 -26.85 10.49
N LEU A 302 14.18 -27.73 10.46
CA LEU A 302 15.60 -27.36 10.54
C LEU A 302 16.03 -26.44 9.38
N THR A 303 15.51 -26.68 8.19
CA THR A 303 15.79 -25.82 7.02
C THR A 303 15.26 -24.40 7.20
N ARG A 304 14.11 -24.22 7.87
CA ARG A 304 13.54 -22.91 8.19
C ARG A 304 14.25 -22.22 9.36
N LEU A 305 14.71 -22.99 10.36
CA LEU A 305 15.48 -22.45 11.48
C LEU A 305 16.90 -22.02 11.10
N LYS A 306 17.51 -22.75 10.16
CA LYS A 306 18.92 -22.51 9.75
C LYS A 306 19.23 -21.06 9.39
N PRO A 307 18.47 -20.32 8.54
CA PRO A 307 18.76 -18.93 8.26
C PRO A 307 18.60 -18.04 9.49
N MET A 308 17.66 -18.32 10.40
CA MET A 308 17.50 -17.59 11.66
C MET A 308 18.70 -17.76 12.59
N MET A 309 19.45 -18.85 12.48
CA MET A 309 20.63 -19.15 13.30
C MET A 309 21.97 -18.82 12.60
N GLN A 310 21.98 -18.44 11.33
CA GLN A 310 23.20 -18.12 10.58
C GLN A 310 23.58 -16.63 10.63
N GLU A 311 22.62 -15.75 10.91
CA GLU A 311 22.82 -14.32 10.96
C GLU A 311 22.96 -13.84 12.41
N LYS A 312 23.67 -12.75 12.60
CA LYS A 312 23.79 -12.13 13.93
C LYS A 312 22.60 -11.19 14.14
N TRP A 313 21.66 -11.63 14.94
CA TRP A 313 20.42 -10.92 15.25
C TRP A 313 20.43 -10.26 16.63
N SER A 314 21.57 -9.73 17.08
CA SER A 314 21.66 -9.10 18.40
C SER A 314 20.59 -8.03 18.61
N GLY A 315 19.94 -8.04 19.77
CA GLY A 315 18.85 -7.13 20.12
C GLY A 315 17.53 -7.43 19.44
N SER A 316 17.36 -8.60 18.83
CA SER A 316 16.11 -9.01 18.17
C SER A 316 15.16 -9.72 19.13
N PHE A 317 13.86 -9.70 18.75
CA PHE A 317 12.84 -10.49 19.47
C PHE A 317 12.47 -11.74 18.66
N VAL A 318 12.54 -12.91 19.27
CA VAL A 318 12.36 -14.21 18.62
C VAL A 318 11.13 -14.91 19.18
N ILE A 319 10.25 -15.37 18.30
CA ILE A 319 9.07 -16.14 18.66
C ILE A 319 9.24 -17.56 18.13
N LEU A 320 9.39 -18.50 19.04
CA LEU A 320 9.53 -19.93 18.73
C LEU A 320 8.28 -20.65 19.20
N ASN A 321 7.53 -21.25 18.28
CA ASN A 321 6.30 -21.96 18.61
C ASN A 321 6.41 -23.43 18.27
N GLU A 322 6.40 -24.28 19.30
CA GLU A 322 6.33 -25.74 19.23
C GLU A 322 7.40 -26.35 18.31
N LEU A 323 8.70 -26.10 18.64
CA LEU A 323 9.81 -26.66 17.88
C LEU A 323 9.89 -28.18 18.01
N PHE A 324 10.22 -28.85 16.90
CA PHE A 324 10.57 -30.27 16.81
C PHE A 324 9.45 -31.23 17.28
N THR A 325 8.21 -30.88 17.02
CA THR A 325 7.02 -31.65 17.44
C THR A 325 6.98 -33.08 16.88
N THR A 326 7.73 -33.36 15.81
CA THR A 326 7.81 -34.69 15.18
C THR A 326 8.99 -35.53 15.68
N ALA A 327 9.86 -34.97 16.51
CA ALA A 327 10.96 -35.72 17.16
C ALA A 327 10.49 -36.39 18.44
N ALA A 328 11.28 -37.37 18.93
CA ALA A 328 11.03 -37.92 20.27
C ALA A 328 11.14 -36.80 21.33
N THR A 329 10.31 -36.87 22.37
CA THR A 329 10.21 -35.79 23.40
C THR A 329 11.56 -35.40 23.98
N TRP A 330 12.41 -36.36 24.26
CA TRP A 330 13.76 -36.13 24.79
C TRP A 330 14.66 -35.37 23.78
N ASP A 331 14.66 -35.80 22.54
CA ASP A 331 15.46 -35.20 21.49
C ASP A 331 14.96 -33.78 21.16
N ALA A 332 13.64 -33.60 21.13
CA ALA A 332 13.02 -32.29 20.92
C ALA A 332 13.40 -31.31 22.05
N GLY A 333 13.44 -31.77 23.29
CA GLY A 333 13.89 -30.97 24.44
C GLY A 333 15.34 -30.54 24.31
N ILE A 334 16.25 -31.45 23.98
CA ILE A 334 17.68 -31.14 23.78
C ILE A 334 17.88 -30.15 22.60
N MET A 335 17.22 -30.38 21.47
CA MET A 335 17.32 -29.52 20.30
C MET A 335 16.72 -28.12 20.60
N GLY A 336 15.56 -28.07 21.24
CA GLY A 336 14.93 -26.82 21.65
C GLY A 336 15.81 -25.99 22.58
N GLN A 337 16.44 -26.63 23.57
CA GLN A 337 17.39 -25.97 24.47
C GLN A 337 18.58 -25.40 23.69
N LYS A 338 19.18 -26.13 22.75
CA LYS A 338 20.29 -25.61 21.95
C LYS A 338 19.90 -24.40 21.10
N VAL A 339 18.69 -24.39 20.53
CA VAL A 339 18.17 -23.24 19.78
C VAL A 339 18.00 -22.03 20.74
N LEU A 340 17.46 -22.25 21.92
CA LEU A 340 17.29 -21.22 22.92
C LEU A 340 18.63 -20.65 23.39
N ASP A 341 19.60 -21.52 23.73
CA ASP A 341 20.96 -21.14 24.13
C ASP A 341 21.66 -20.33 23.04
N TYR A 342 21.46 -20.69 21.78
CA TYR A 342 21.98 -19.92 20.64
C TYR A 342 21.45 -18.49 20.66
N PHE A 343 20.14 -18.28 20.70
CA PHE A 343 19.56 -16.94 20.69
C PHE A 343 19.89 -16.13 21.93
N MET A 344 19.95 -16.77 23.10
CA MET A 344 20.37 -16.12 24.34
C MET A 344 21.83 -15.65 24.29
N SER A 345 22.73 -16.44 23.69
CA SER A 345 24.16 -16.09 23.51
C SER A 345 24.37 -14.97 22.50
N HIS A 346 23.37 -14.66 21.67
CA HIS A 346 23.40 -13.58 20.68
C HIS A 346 22.57 -12.35 21.12
N ASP A 347 22.34 -12.18 22.42
CA ASP A 347 21.59 -11.05 22.98
C ASP A 347 20.15 -10.89 22.44
N CYS A 348 19.53 -11.99 22.06
CA CYS A 348 18.13 -11.97 21.66
C CYS A 348 17.20 -12.08 22.89
N TYR A 349 15.98 -11.58 22.68
CA TYR A 349 14.86 -11.71 23.61
C TYR A 349 13.76 -12.54 22.91
N GLY A 350 12.84 -13.11 23.68
CA GLY A 350 11.77 -13.81 22.97
C GLY A 350 10.79 -14.61 23.81
N ILE A 351 10.00 -15.36 23.06
CA ILE A 351 9.00 -16.31 23.58
C ILE A 351 9.29 -17.69 22.98
N TYR A 352 9.36 -18.68 23.84
CA TYR A 352 9.42 -20.07 23.44
C TYR A 352 8.18 -20.81 23.95
N VAL A 353 7.32 -21.19 23.03
CA VAL A 353 6.14 -22.02 23.32
C VAL A 353 6.50 -23.48 23.15
N THR A 354 6.25 -24.30 24.15
CA THR A 354 6.52 -25.72 24.09
C THR A 354 5.45 -26.52 24.88
N HIS A 355 5.30 -27.77 24.54
CA HIS A 355 4.48 -28.75 25.27
C HIS A 355 5.35 -29.81 25.98
N ILE A 356 6.66 -29.62 25.94
CA ILE A 356 7.68 -30.49 26.51
C ILE A 356 8.11 -29.95 27.87
#